data_e739c3d10415783eb5357c4f06e8f07d
#
_entry.id   e739c3d10415783eb5357c4f06e8f07d
#
_cell.length_a   1.000
_cell.length_b   1.000
_cell.length_c   1.000
_cell.angle_alpha   90.00
_cell.angle_beta   90.00
_cell.angle_gamma   90.00
#
_symmetry.space_group_name_H-M   'P 1'
#
loop_
_entity.id
_entity.type
_entity.pdbx_description
1 polymer ?
#
loop_
_entity_poly.entity_id
_entity_poly.type
_entity_poly.pdbx_seq_one_letter_code
_entity_poly.pdbx_strand_id
1 'polypeptide(L)'
;MKLGYCALKGQSGHDAAYALLEKLYRQETGQPLPPMARTQRGKPYFVDSPYFFSISHTPRHAFCVLARANVAIDAEEADRPLRLGLAEKILSPPELERWRSSAAPRKALLRLWVLKEAAAKLSGEGLRGYPNHTDFSPEDPRLREIDGCIVAIFGGEEE
;
A
#
# COMPACT_ATOMS: atom_id res chain seq x y z
N MET A 1 11.28 9.32 -5.12
CA MET A 1 10.13 8.40 -5.26
C MET A 1 9.18 8.90 -6.34
N LYS A 2 8.66 8.01 -7.18
CA LYS A 2 7.66 8.29 -8.22
C LYS A 2 6.38 7.52 -7.91
N LEU A 3 5.24 8.16 -8.01
CA LEU A 3 3.92 7.55 -7.82
C LEU A 3 3.14 7.59 -9.14
N GLY A 4 2.57 6.46 -9.52
CA GLY A 4 1.63 6.34 -10.63
C GLY A 4 0.32 5.74 -10.16
N TYR A 5 -0.78 6.20 -10.73
CA TYR A 5 -2.11 5.64 -10.49
C TYR A 5 -3.03 5.86 -11.69
N CYS A 6 -4.03 5.02 -11.81
CA CYS A 6 -5.06 5.15 -12.84
C CYS A 6 -6.38 4.50 -12.40
N ALA A 7 -7.48 4.95 -12.98
CA ALA A 7 -8.74 4.24 -12.93
C ALA A 7 -8.70 3.03 -13.89
N LEU A 8 -9.34 1.94 -13.50
CA LEU A 8 -9.45 0.74 -14.34
C LEU A 8 -10.51 0.98 -15.45
N LYS A 9 -10.18 0.55 -16.65
CA LYS A 9 -11.03 0.67 -17.85
C LYS A 9 -11.29 -0.72 -18.47
N GLY A 10 -11.67 -1.69 -17.64
CA GLY A 10 -11.92 -3.06 -18.07
C GLY A 10 -10.73 -4.02 -17.96
N GLN A 11 -9.50 -3.54 -17.80
CA GLN A 11 -8.34 -4.38 -17.51
C GLN A 11 -8.32 -4.82 -16.04
N SER A 12 -7.55 -5.87 -15.73
CA SER A 12 -7.35 -6.27 -14.34
C SER A 12 -6.52 -5.23 -13.58
N GLY A 13 -6.75 -5.11 -12.27
CA GLY A 13 -5.95 -4.23 -11.43
C GLY A 13 -4.47 -4.61 -11.42
N HIS A 14 -4.17 -5.90 -11.43
CA HIS A 14 -2.80 -6.41 -11.53
C HIS A 14 -2.11 -5.94 -12.82
N ASP A 15 -2.73 -6.12 -13.97
CA ASP A 15 -2.15 -5.73 -15.26
C ASP A 15 -1.98 -4.21 -15.36
N ALA A 16 -2.96 -3.44 -14.87
CA ALA A 16 -2.87 -1.99 -14.83
C ALA A 16 -1.73 -1.50 -13.93
N ALA A 17 -1.53 -2.11 -12.77
CA ALA A 17 -0.43 -1.76 -11.87
C ALA A 17 0.95 -2.04 -12.49
N TYR A 18 1.12 -3.17 -13.18
CA TYR A 18 2.37 -3.46 -13.89
C TYR A 18 2.58 -2.57 -15.11
N ALA A 19 1.54 -2.17 -15.82
CA ALA A 19 1.65 -1.18 -16.90
C ALA A 19 2.11 0.19 -16.36
N LEU A 20 1.61 0.61 -15.19
CA LEU A 20 2.10 1.81 -14.51
C LEU A 20 3.58 1.67 -14.13
N LEU A 21 4.00 0.52 -13.60
CA LEU A 21 5.39 0.26 -13.25
C LEU A 21 6.31 0.37 -14.47
N GLU A 22 5.94 -0.25 -15.59
CA GLU A 22 6.71 -0.16 -16.83
C GLU A 22 6.85 1.29 -17.30
N LYS A 23 5.75 2.04 -17.29
CA LYS A 23 5.76 3.46 -17.66
C LYS A 23 6.69 4.28 -16.76
N LEU A 24 6.57 4.14 -15.43
CA LEU A 24 7.41 4.87 -14.48
C LEU A 24 8.89 4.52 -14.64
N TYR A 25 9.19 3.23 -14.77
CA TYR A 25 10.57 2.77 -14.91
C TYR A 25 11.21 3.29 -16.22
N ARG A 26 10.48 3.21 -17.33
CA ARG A 26 10.95 3.73 -18.63
C ARG A 26 11.14 5.24 -18.62
N GLN A 27 10.24 5.97 -17.97
CA GLN A 27 10.38 7.43 -17.80
C GLN A 27 11.60 7.81 -16.95
N GLU A 28 11.92 7.02 -15.95
CA GLU A 28 13.03 7.29 -15.04
C GLU A 28 14.39 6.85 -15.62
N THR A 29 14.44 5.75 -16.32
CA THR A 29 15.70 5.12 -16.74
C THR A 29 15.94 5.11 -18.26
N GLY A 30 14.91 5.30 -19.06
CA GLY A 30 14.95 5.08 -20.51
C GLY A 30 15.03 3.61 -20.91
N GLN A 31 14.98 2.67 -19.98
CA GLN A 31 15.18 1.25 -20.17
C GLN A 31 13.88 0.44 -19.97
N PRO A 32 13.77 -0.76 -20.54
CA PRO A 32 12.70 -1.69 -20.21
C PRO A 32 12.85 -2.18 -18.77
N LEU A 33 11.76 -2.78 -18.24
CA LEU A 33 11.79 -3.38 -16.90
C LEU A 33 12.90 -4.42 -16.78
N PRO A 34 13.66 -4.42 -15.65
CA PRO A 34 14.61 -5.47 -15.37
C PRO A 34 13.91 -6.80 -15.09
N PRO A 35 14.66 -7.92 -15.07
CA PRO A 35 14.12 -9.18 -14.58
C PRO A 35 13.53 -9.04 -13.19
N MET A 36 12.43 -9.72 -12.94
CA MET A 36 11.75 -9.74 -11.66
C MET A 36 11.79 -11.13 -11.03
N ALA A 37 11.88 -11.16 -9.70
CA ALA A 37 11.72 -12.36 -8.89
C ALA A 37 10.74 -12.08 -7.76
N ARG A 38 10.44 -13.10 -6.98
CA ARG A 38 9.59 -12.98 -5.80
C ARG A 38 10.32 -13.44 -4.57
N THR A 39 10.11 -12.76 -3.45
CA THR A 39 10.57 -13.24 -2.14
C THR A 39 9.84 -14.54 -1.78
N GLN A 40 10.33 -15.23 -0.77
CA GLN A 40 9.68 -16.44 -0.25
C GLN A 40 8.20 -16.23 0.11
N ARG A 41 7.82 -15.00 0.49
CA ARG A 41 6.43 -14.62 0.81
C ARG A 41 5.68 -13.98 -0.33
N GLY A 42 6.24 -14.01 -1.54
CA GLY A 42 5.57 -13.61 -2.77
C GLY A 42 5.69 -12.12 -3.13
N LYS A 43 6.44 -11.30 -2.39
CA LYS A 43 6.68 -9.90 -2.76
C LYS A 43 7.54 -9.84 -4.02
N PRO A 44 7.08 -9.19 -5.12
CA PRO A 44 7.88 -9.03 -6.32
C PRO A 44 8.99 -7.98 -6.10
N TYR A 45 10.15 -8.19 -6.73
CA TYR A 45 11.26 -7.25 -6.71
C TYR A 45 12.07 -7.35 -8.00
N PHE A 46 12.82 -6.29 -8.33
CA PHE A 46 13.76 -6.29 -9.44
C PHE A 46 15.05 -7.00 -9.07
N VAL A 47 15.54 -7.83 -9.99
CA VAL A 47 16.86 -8.48 -9.87
C VAL A 47 17.92 -7.53 -10.42
N ASP A 48 19.03 -7.36 -9.68
CA ASP A 48 20.18 -6.54 -10.08
C ASP A 48 19.82 -5.10 -10.49
N SER A 49 18.96 -4.46 -9.75
CA SER A 49 18.54 -3.08 -9.99
C SER A 49 18.66 -2.24 -8.71
N PRO A 50 19.06 -0.95 -8.83
CA PRO A 50 19.06 -0.03 -7.69
C PRO A 50 17.67 0.49 -7.36
N TYR A 51 16.63 0.05 -8.07
CA TYR A 51 15.26 0.47 -7.87
C TYR A 51 14.44 -0.55 -7.12
N PHE A 52 13.54 -0.03 -6.30
CA PHE A 52 12.50 -0.76 -5.57
C PHE A 52 11.14 -0.31 -6.06
N PHE A 53 10.16 -1.18 -6.00
CA PHE A 53 8.80 -0.84 -6.33
C PHE A 53 7.78 -1.54 -5.42
N SER A 54 6.59 -1.01 -5.40
CA SER A 54 5.43 -1.66 -4.80
C SER A 54 4.20 -1.33 -5.62
N ILE A 55 3.28 -2.26 -5.69
CA ILE A 55 2.01 -2.11 -6.41
C ILE A 55 0.84 -2.41 -5.48
N SER A 56 -0.29 -1.79 -5.78
CA SER A 56 -1.57 -2.06 -5.14
C SER A 56 -2.68 -1.84 -6.14
N HIS A 57 -3.79 -2.54 -6.00
CA HIS A 57 -4.98 -2.29 -6.79
C HIS A 57 -6.23 -2.50 -5.96
N THR A 58 -7.26 -1.78 -6.34
CA THR A 58 -8.61 -1.83 -5.80
C THR A 58 -9.55 -2.35 -6.89
N PRO A 59 -10.84 -2.54 -6.64
CA PRO A 59 -11.77 -2.89 -7.71
C PRO A 59 -11.84 -1.88 -8.87
N ARG A 60 -11.48 -0.60 -8.63
CA ARG A 60 -11.62 0.48 -9.61
C ARG A 60 -10.34 1.22 -9.96
N HIS A 61 -9.24 0.97 -9.24
CA HIS A 61 -7.98 1.70 -9.42
C HIS A 61 -6.76 0.80 -9.31
N ALA A 62 -5.66 1.26 -9.91
CA ALA A 62 -4.34 0.67 -9.74
C ALA A 62 -3.32 1.73 -9.32
N PHE A 63 -2.34 1.31 -8.53
CA PHE A 63 -1.29 2.18 -7.98
C PHE A 63 0.07 1.50 -8.10
N CYS A 64 1.09 2.31 -8.30
CA CYS A 64 2.47 1.87 -8.33
C CYS A 64 3.38 2.96 -7.76
N VAL A 65 4.36 2.57 -6.95
CA VAL A 65 5.48 3.44 -6.53
C VAL A 65 6.80 2.85 -6.98
N LEU A 66 7.71 3.73 -7.39
CA LEU A 66 9.08 3.42 -7.79
C LEU A 66 10.03 4.32 -7.00
N ALA A 67 11.06 3.75 -6.40
CA ALA A 67 12.02 4.48 -5.56
C ALA A 67 13.41 3.84 -5.62
N ARG A 68 14.42 4.54 -5.10
CA ARG A 68 15.78 4.01 -4.91
C ARG A 68 16.02 3.40 -3.53
N ALA A 69 15.04 3.44 -2.67
CA ALA A 69 15.04 2.77 -1.37
C ALA A 69 13.80 1.88 -1.25
N ASN A 70 13.82 0.95 -0.30
CA ASN A 70 12.70 0.04 -0.07
C ASN A 70 11.40 0.84 0.16
N VAL A 71 10.34 0.46 -0.54
CA VAL A 71 9.08 1.20 -0.57
C VAL A 71 7.89 0.25 -0.59
N ALA A 72 6.79 0.68 -0.01
CA ALA A 72 5.53 -0.04 -0.06
C ALA A 72 4.35 0.93 -0.22
N ILE A 73 3.35 0.49 -0.96
CA ILE A 73 2.07 1.17 -1.12
C ILE A 73 0.92 0.20 -0.85
N ASP A 74 -0.09 0.68 -0.16
CA ASP A 74 -1.39 0.04 -0.12
C ASP A 74 -2.49 1.06 -0.39
N ALA A 75 -3.56 0.62 -1.03
CA ALA A 75 -4.69 1.46 -1.39
C ALA A 75 -6.00 0.70 -1.27
N GLU A 76 -7.02 1.41 -0.82
CA GLU A 76 -8.38 0.90 -0.73
C GLU A 76 -9.37 1.97 -1.19
N GLU A 77 -10.47 1.57 -1.80
CA GLU A 77 -11.57 2.49 -2.08
C GLU A 77 -12.09 3.08 -0.77
N ALA A 78 -12.30 4.40 -0.72
CA ALA A 78 -12.78 5.07 0.49
C ALA A 78 -14.16 4.57 0.95
N ASP A 79 -14.96 4.05 0.02
CA ASP A 79 -16.28 3.47 0.26
C ASP A 79 -16.26 1.94 0.52
N ARG A 80 -15.08 1.33 0.65
CA ARG A 80 -14.97 -0.09 0.95
C ARG A 80 -15.67 -0.42 2.27
N PRO A 81 -16.65 -1.34 2.28
CA PRO A 81 -17.28 -1.78 3.51
C PRO A 81 -16.31 -2.65 4.32
N LEU A 82 -16.02 -2.26 5.55
CA LEU A 82 -15.33 -3.09 6.52
C LEU A 82 -16.28 -3.48 7.64
N ARG A 83 -16.20 -4.73 8.06
CA ARG A 83 -16.91 -5.19 9.27
C ARG A 83 -16.21 -4.59 10.49
N LEU A 84 -16.95 -3.92 11.36
CA LEU A 84 -16.39 -3.30 12.57
C LEU A 84 -15.74 -4.32 13.51
N GLY A 85 -16.21 -5.57 13.53
CA GLY A 85 -15.57 -6.66 14.26
C GLY A 85 -14.14 -6.99 13.83
N LEU A 86 -13.71 -6.50 12.65
CA LEU A 86 -12.32 -6.61 12.21
C LEU A 86 -11.38 -5.82 13.12
N ALA A 87 -11.86 -4.73 13.74
CA ALA A 87 -11.06 -3.88 14.61
C ALA A 87 -10.37 -4.67 15.74
N GLU A 88 -11.08 -5.59 16.38
CA GLU A 88 -10.50 -6.41 17.46
C GLU A 88 -9.40 -7.36 16.99
N LYS A 89 -9.38 -7.69 15.70
CA LYS A 89 -8.38 -8.59 15.11
C LYS A 89 -7.12 -7.87 14.65
N ILE A 90 -7.24 -6.63 14.22
CA ILE A 90 -6.14 -5.91 13.55
C ILE A 90 -5.56 -4.76 14.38
N LEU A 91 -6.33 -4.17 15.29
CA LEU A 91 -5.87 -3.04 16.08
C LEU A 91 -5.06 -3.49 17.31
N SER A 92 -4.01 -2.74 17.62
CA SER A 92 -3.33 -2.86 18.90
C SER A 92 -4.26 -2.43 20.04
N PRO A 93 -3.99 -2.83 21.31
CA PRO A 93 -4.81 -2.39 22.43
C PRO A 93 -4.96 -0.85 22.53
N PRO A 94 -3.90 -0.02 22.36
CA PRO A 94 -4.05 1.43 22.35
C PRO A 94 -4.86 1.96 21.17
N GLU A 95 -4.67 1.40 19.97
CA GLU A 95 -5.46 1.75 18.78
C GLU A 95 -6.95 1.43 19.00
N LEU A 96 -7.25 0.25 19.53
CA LEU A 96 -8.61 -0.20 19.77
C LEU A 96 -9.35 0.72 20.76
N GLU A 97 -8.68 1.15 21.83
CA GLU A 97 -9.26 2.07 22.81
C GLU A 97 -9.57 3.43 22.17
N ARG A 98 -8.62 4.00 21.42
CA ARG A 98 -8.86 5.26 20.70
C ARG A 98 -9.95 5.12 19.64
N TRP A 99 -9.97 4.01 18.92
CA TRP A 99 -10.95 3.74 17.88
C TRP A 99 -12.38 3.65 18.42
N ARG A 100 -12.59 3.05 19.59
CA ARG A 100 -13.91 2.94 20.25
C ARG A 100 -14.55 4.30 20.52
N SER A 101 -13.76 5.34 20.72
CA SER A 101 -14.24 6.72 20.93
C SER A 101 -14.25 7.56 19.66
N SER A 102 -13.97 6.99 18.50
CA SER A 102 -13.96 7.69 17.22
C SER A 102 -15.37 8.12 16.80
N ALA A 103 -15.49 9.37 16.33
CA ALA A 103 -16.73 9.87 15.73
C ALA A 103 -17.02 9.26 14.35
N ALA A 104 -15.99 8.71 13.68
CA ALA A 104 -16.08 8.10 12.35
C ALA A 104 -15.39 6.73 12.34
N PRO A 105 -15.93 5.71 13.02
CA PRO A 105 -15.22 4.45 13.25
C PRO A 105 -14.93 3.66 11.95
N ARG A 106 -15.80 3.72 10.96
CA ARG A 106 -15.57 3.04 9.67
C ARG A 106 -14.40 3.65 8.91
N LYS A 107 -14.35 4.97 8.81
CA LYS A 107 -13.27 5.71 8.18
C LYS A 107 -11.94 5.50 8.92
N ALA A 108 -11.94 5.58 10.22
CA ALA A 108 -10.76 5.37 11.05
C ALA A 108 -10.22 3.94 10.90
N LEU A 109 -11.08 2.93 10.90
CA LEU A 109 -10.69 1.53 10.73
C LEU A 109 -10.06 1.29 9.34
N LEU A 110 -10.65 1.84 8.28
CA LEU A 110 -10.11 1.72 6.93
C LEU A 110 -8.72 2.37 6.81
N ARG A 111 -8.53 3.54 7.38
CA ARG A 111 -7.25 4.25 7.40
C ARG A 111 -6.17 3.45 8.15
N LEU A 112 -6.50 2.90 9.30
CA LEU A 112 -5.61 2.03 10.07
C LEU A 112 -5.29 0.74 9.31
N TRP A 113 -6.29 0.14 8.66
CA TRP A 113 -6.09 -1.04 7.82
C TRP A 113 -5.08 -0.80 6.69
N VAL A 114 -5.24 0.27 5.93
CA VAL A 114 -4.35 0.62 4.82
C VAL A 114 -2.91 0.86 5.32
N LEU A 115 -2.74 1.53 6.46
CA LEU A 115 -1.43 1.73 7.08
C LEU A 115 -0.75 0.39 7.45
N LYS A 116 -1.50 -0.52 8.06
CA LYS A 116 -0.97 -1.82 8.47
C LYS A 116 -0.60 -2.71 7.29
N GLU A 117 -1.42 -2.70 6.24
CA GLU A 117 -1.13 -3.42 4.99
C GLU A 117 0.14 -2.88 4.31
N ALA A 118 0.30 -1.57 4.21
CA ALA A 118 1.48 -0.95 3.62
C ALA A 118 2.75 -1.25 4.45
N ALA A 119 2.66 -1.15 5.78
CA ALA A 119 3.76 -1.51 6.67
C ALA A 119 4.17 -2.98 6.54
N ALA A 120 3.21 -3.89 6.43
CA ALA A 120 3.45 -5.32 6.22
C ALA A 120 4.11 -5.60 4.86
N LYS A 121 3.72 -4.88 3.81
CA LYS A 121 4.36 -4.96 2.50
C LYS A 121 5.81 -4.46 2.54
N LEU A 122 6.09 -3.41 3.31
CA LEU A 122 7.44 -2.87 3.43
C LEU A 122 8.38 -3.89 4.09
N SER A 123 7.96 -4.50 5.20
CA SER A 123 8.74 -5.51 5.90
C SER A 123 8.88 -6.81 5.10
N GLY A 124 7.97 -7.09 4.19
CA GLY A 124 7.89 -8.35 3.45
C GLY A 124 7.38 -9.53 4.28
N GLU A 125 6.99 -9.31 5.53
CA GLU A 125 6.54 -10.38 6.45
C GLU A 125 5.05 -10.69 6.34
N GLY A 126 4.27 -9.82 5.70
CA GLY A 126 2.82 -9.95 5.60
C GLY A 126 2.12 -9.66 6.94
N LEU A 127 0.80 -9.77 6.95
CA LEU A 127 -0.02 -9.50 8.14
C LEU A 127 -0.10 -10.66 9.15
N ARG A 128 0.50 -11.78 8.88
CA ARG A 128 0.45 -12.94 9.77
C ARG A 128 1.06 -12.65 11.13
N GLY A 129 0.21 -12.42 12.14
CA GLY A 129 0.59 -12.23 13.53
C GLY A 129 0.99 -10.81 13.93
N TYR A 130 0.95 -9.82 13.01
CA TYR A 130 1.51 -8.49 13.26
C TYR A 130 0.55 -7.30 13.23
N PRO A 131 -0.70 -7.37 12.72
CA PRO A 131 -1.49 -6.16 12.61
C PRO A 131 -1.74 -5.48 13.97
N ASN A 132 -1.82 -6.25 15.03
CA ASN A 132 -2.04 -5.74 16.39
C ASN A 132 -0.75 -5.36 17.17
N HIS A 133 0.42 -5.47 16.54
CA HIS A 133 1.71 -5.07 17.15
C HIS A 133 2.18 -3.69 16.72
N THR A 134 1.57 -3.11 15.72
CA THR A 134 1.85 -1.74 15.27
C THR A 134 0.84 -0.78 15.84
N ASP A 135 1.27 0.43 16.15
CA ASP A 135 0.43 1.50 16.68
C ASP A 135 0.46 2.69 15.72
N PHE A 136 -0.65 2.89 15.01
CA PHE A 136 -0.81 3.98 14.05
C PHE A 136 -1.96 4.91 14.46
N SER A 137 -1.92 6.14 13.95
CA SER A 137 -3.03 7.09 14.05
C SER A 137 -3.81 7.10 12.72
N PRO A 138 -5.14 7.23 12.75
CA PRO A 138 -5.91 7.49 11.53
C PRO A 138 -5.58 8.84 10.87
N GLU A 139 -4.83 9.70 11.56
CA GLU A 139 -4.32 10.98 11.05
C GLU A 139 -2.83 10.91 10.64
N ASP A 140 -2.30 9.70 10.46
CA ASP A 140 -0.89 9.50 10.08
C ASP A 140 -0.56 10.24 8.78
N PRO A 141 0.54 11.02 8.72
CA PRO A 141 0.89 11.84 7.56
C PRO A 141 1.26 11.03 6.30
N ARG A 142 1.48 9.72 6.43
CA ARG A 142 1.71 8.81 5.29
C ARG A 142 0.43 8.45 4.55
N LEU A 143 -0.73 8.76 5.12
CA LEU A 143 -2.02 8.61 4.45
C LEU A 143 -2.30 9.75 3.47
N ARG A 144 -2.85 9.41 2.34
CA ARG A 144 -3.31 10.33 1.30
C ARG A 144 -4.69 9.90 0.80
N GLU A 145 -5.44 10.87 0.31
CA GLU A 145 -6.65 10.60 -0.46
C GLU A 145 -6.34 10.89 -1.93
N ILE A 146 -6.46 9.88 -2.78
CA ILE A 146 -6.15 9.98 -4.20
C ILE A 146 -7.29 9.33 -4.97
N ASP A 147 -7.99 10.12 -5.78
CA ASP A 147 -9.02 9.66 -6.71
C ASP A 147 -10.11 8.79 -6.04
N GLY A 148 -10.52 9.17 -4.84
CA GLY A 148 -11.52 8.44 -4.04
C GLY A 148 -10.97 7.20 -3.31
N CYS A 149 -9.66 7.02 -3.28
CA CYS A 149 -9.00 5.96 -2.54
C CYS A 149 -8.25 6.50 -1.33
N ILE A 150 -8.19 5.70 -0.28
CA ILE A 150 -7.28 5.89 0.85
C ILE A 150 -5.99 5.15 0.51
N VAL A 151 -4.86 5.87 0.56
CA VAL A 151 -3.55 5.35 0.15
C VAL A 151 -2.53 5.58 1.24
N ALA A 152 -1.73 4.57 1.57
CA ALA A 152 -0.59 4.71 2.47
C ALA A 152 0.71 4.35 1.73
N ILE A 153 1.76 5.14 1.93
CA ILE A 153 3.07 4.90 1.36
C ILE A 153 4.11 4.92 2.48
N PHE A 154 4.92 3.88 2.54
CA PHE A 154 6.00 3.70 3.51
C PHE A 154 7.35 3.57 2.78
N GLY A 155 8.39 4.16 3.34
CA GLY A 155 9.73 4.10 2.79
C GLY A 155 9.90 4.96 1.52
N GLY A 156 10.86 4.57 0.68
CA GLY A 156 11.14 5.25 -0.59
C GLY A 156 11.97 6.52 -0.47
N GLU A 157 12.40 6.92 0.73
CA GLU A 157 13.32 8.02 0.97
C GLU A 157 14.75 7.48 0.93
N GLU A 158 15.64 8.20 0.26
CA GLU A 158 17.08 7.96 0.35
C GLU A 158 17.57 8.56 1.67
N GLU A 159 18.31 7.77 2.46
CA GLU A 159 19.03 8.26 3.64
C GLU A 159 20.15 9.25 3.26
#